data_681b16730dc6e5e3ad0bbed116a23239
#
_entry.id   681b16730dc6e5e3ad0bbed116a23239
#
_cell.length_a   1.000
_cell.length_b   1.000
_cell.length_c   1.000
_cell.angle_alpha   90.00
_cell.angle_beta   90.00
_cell.angle_gamma   90.00
#
_symmetry.space_group_name_H-M   'P 1'
#
loop_
_entity.id
_entity.type
_entity.pdbx_description
1 polymer ?
#
loop_
_entity_poly.entity_id
_entity_poly.type
_entity_poly.pdbx_seq_one_letter_code
_entity_poly.pdbx_strand_id
1 'polypeptide(L)'
;MLTLYGTRGSGSASTEAALEIAGVPYRTVDAASWQPSPGLDELRRVNPIAQIPTLVLDDGSILTESAAILIHLGLAHPESGLLASDPAARAQQIRGLVYIGANCYAGIGILDYPERWYPDPDDAVRKAMQARGRARLHELWQIFADQFPATPWLSGARLGALDILAATVSRWGGARSALAQSRPQFAALLGRIDVDPRVAPVWARHWPKP
;
A
#
# COMPACT_ATOMS: atom_id res chain seq x y z
N MET A 1 22.39 -6.48 1.93
CA MET A 1 21.09 -6.74 2.62
C MET A 1 20.25 -5.47 2.53
N LEU A 2 19.05 -5.60 2.00
CA LEU A 2 18.13 -4.47 1.76
C LEU A 2 17.76 -3.76 3.07
N THR A 3 17.49 -2.44 2.98
CA THR A 3 17.00 -1.66 4.12
C THR A 3 15.64 -1.08 3.80
N LEU A 4 14.62 -1.47 4.57
CA LEU A 4 13.28 -0.94 4.47
C LEU A 4 13.05 0.11 5.56
N TYR A 5 12.85 1.36 5.17
CA TYR A 5 12.33 2.40 6.04
C TYR A 5 10.80 2.31 6.06
N GLY A 6 10.27 2.08 7.25
CA GLY A 6 8.84 1.87 7.45
C GLY A 6 8.46 2.04 8.91
N THR A 7 7.20 1.80 9.24
CA THR A 7 6.70 1.77 10.61
C THR A 7 5.44 0.93 10.71
N ARG A 8 5.09 0.50 11.90
CA ARG A 8 3.87 -0.29 12.15
C ARG A 8 2.62 0.46 11.69
N GLY A 9 1.68 -0.25 11.10
CA GLY A 9 0.39 0.30 10.68
C GLY A 9 0.46 1.23 9.47
N SER A 10 1.57 1.25 8.74
CA SER A 10 1.78 2.09 7.56
C SER A 10 1.77 1.32 6.24
N GLY A 11 1.94 2.04 5.14
CA GLY A 11 2.08 1.48 3.80
C GLY A 11 3.27 0.54 3.61
N SER A 12 4.28 0.62 4.49
CA SER A 12 5.44 -0.27 4.46
C SER A 12 5.08 -1.74 4.69
N ALA A 13 3.90 -2.02 5.28
CA ALA A 13 3.39 -3.38 5.41
C ALA A 13 3.29 -4.11 4.06
N SER A 14 2.92 -3.41 2.99
CA SER A 14 2.84 -4.01 1.65
C SER A 14 4.22 -4.43 1.13
N THR A 15 5.24 -3.58 1.35
CA THR A 15 6.62 -3.89 0.97
C THR A 15 7.19 -5.03 1.80
N GLU A 16 6.94 -5.03 3.11
CA GLU A 16 7.37 -6.10 4.02
C GLU A 16 6.76 -7.45 3.60
N ALA A 17 5.45 -7.49 3.30
CA ALA A 17 4.79 -8.70 2.82
C ALA A 17 5.37 -9.20 1.48
N ALA A 18 5.70 -8.30 0.56
CA ALA A 18 6.30 -8.67 -0.71
C ALA A 18 7.72 -9.22 -0.54
N LEU A 19 8.54 -8.64 0.34
CA LEU A 19 9.89 -9.13 0.67
C LEU A 19 9.84 -10.53 1.30
N GLU A 20 8.92 -10.76 2.23
CA GLU A 20 8.71 -12.08 2.87
C GLU A 20 8.31 -13.14 1.82
N ILE A 21 7.36 -12.82 0.92
CA ILE A 21 6.91 -13.73 -0.14
C ILE A 21 8.04 -14.01 -1.13
N ALA A 22 8.87 -13.03 -1.45
CA ALA A 22 10.01 -13.19 -2.32
C ALA A 22 11.20 -13.90 -1.64
N GLY A 23 11.14 -14.12 -0.31
CA GLY A 23 12.24 -14.71 0.45
C GLY A 23 13.49 -13.85 0.47
N VAL A 24 13.35 -12.53 0.33
CA VAL A 24 14.47 -11.58 0.25
C VAL A 24 14.83 -11.08 1.65
N PRO A 25 16.06 -11.28 2.14
CA PRO A 25 16.50 -10.77 3.44
C PRO A 25 16.54 -9.25 3.46
N TYR A 26 15.99 -8.64 4.51
CA TYR A 26 15.99 -7.21 4.72
C TYR A 26 16.09 -6.87 6.22
N ARG A 27 16.46 -5.62 6.50
CA ARG A 27 16.30 -5.01 7.83
C ARG A 27 15.30 -3.87 7.75
N THR A 28 14.59 -3.62 8.84
CA THR A 28 13.69 -2.47 8.96
C THR A 28 14.33 -1.37 9.80
N VAL A 29 14.07 -0.12 9.41
CA VAL A 29 14.35 1.08 10.20
C VAL A 29 13.00 1.73 10.47
N ASP A 30 12.65 1.88 11.76
CA ASP A 30 11.42 2.57 12.15
C ASP A 30 11.56 4.07 11.90
N ALA A 31 10.80 4.57 10.92
CA ALA A 31 10.91 5.92 10.38
C ALA A 31 9.52 6.53 10.12
N ALA A 32 8.67 6.54 11.16
CA ALA A 32 7.36 7.19 11.06
C ALA A 32 7.51 8.66 10.66
N SER A 33 6.92 9.05 9.51
CA SER A 33 7.06 10.42 8.98
C SER A 33 6.34 11.48 9.81
N TRP A 34 5.49 11.04 10.73
CA TRP A 34 4.67 11.91 11.62
C TRP A 34 5.22 11.99 13.05
N GLN A 35 6.36 11.33 13.34
CA GLN A 35 6.96 11.32 14.66
C GLN A 35 8.48 11.49 14.58
N PRO A 36 9.06 12.52 15.21
CA PRO A 36 10.51 12.68 15.26
C PRO A 36 11.21 11.45 15.83
N SER A 37 12.22 10.95 15.12
CA SER A 37 13.02 9.80 15.53
C SER A 37 14.36 9.79 14.80
N PRO A 38 15.38 9.10 15.31
CA PRO A 38 16.64 8.90 14.58
C PRO A 38 16.44 8.24 13.22
N GLY A 39 15.48 7.31 13.11
CA GLY A 39 15.16 6.66 11.83
C GLY A 39 14.53 7.61 10.81
N LEU A 40 13.72 8.58 11.25
CA LEU A 40 13.22 9.64 10.36
C LEU A 40 14.35 10.54 9.87
N ASP A 41 15.33 10.86 10.72
CA ASP A 41 16.48 11.68 10.30
C ASP A 41 17.38 10.91 9.33
N GLU A 42 17.51 9.60 9.49
CA GLU A 42 18.18 8.73 8.52
C GLU A 42 17.40 8.67 7.20
N LEU A 43 16.07 8.49 7.25
CA LEU A 43 15.21 8.48 6.07
C LEU A 43 15.33 9.79 5.26
N ARG A 44 15.35 10.95 5.90
CA ARG A 44 15.47 12.25 5.22
C ARG A 44 16.75 12.39 4.40
N ARG A 45 17.82 11.69 4.77
CA ARG A 45 19.10 11.72 4.01
C ARG A 45 19.01 10.89 2.73
N VAL A 46 18.20 9.84 2.72
CA VAL A 46 18.04 8.95 1.55
C VAL A 46 16.81 9.29 0.71
N ASN A 47 15.75 9.81 1.33
CA ASN A 47 14.53 10.26 0.66
C ASN A 47 14.12 11.64 1.18
N PRO A 48 14.40 12.73 0.42
CA PRO A 48 14.07 14.10 0.84
C PRO A 48 12.59 14.36 1.11
N ILE A 49 11.68 13.58 0.48
CA ILE A 49 10.22 13.66 0.73
C ILE A 49 9.88 13.05 2.10
N ALA A 50 10.79 12.25 2.68
CA ALA A 50 10.63 11.57 3.96
C ALA A 50 9.36 10.71 4.04
N GLN A 51 9.00 10.05 2.94
CA GLN A 51 7.84 9.15 2.88
C GLN A 51 8.27 7.68 3.03
N ILE A 52 7.40 6.90 3.62
CA ILE A 52 7.53 5.45 3.78
C ILE A 52 6.40 4.73 3.01
N PRO A 53 6.71 3.55 2.39
CA PRO A 53 7.99 2.86 2.40
C PRO A 53 9.06 3.53 1.53
N THR A 54 10.31 3.44 1.98
CA THR A 54 11.49 3.67 1.16
C THR A 54 12.38 2.43 1.29
N LEU A 55 12.80 1.86 0.16
CA LEU A 55 13.63 0.66 0.11
C LEU A 55 15.00 1.01 -0.49
N VAL A 56 16.06 0.75 0.27
CA VAL A 56 17.45 0.85 -0.23
C VAL A 56 17.92 -0.53 -0.63
N LEU A 57 18.35 -0.68 -1.87
CA LEU A 57 18.86 -1.91 -2.44
C LEU A 57 20.32 -2.17 -2.08
N ASP A 58 20.87 -3.36 -2.37
CA ASP A 58 22.24 -3.75 -2.03
C ASP A 58 23.29 -2.92 -2.76
N ASP A 59 22.97 -2.39 -3.92
CA ASP A 59 23.84 -1.50 -4.71
C ASP A 59 23.74 -0.02 -4.28
N GLY A 60 22.93 0.28 -3.25
CA GLY A 60 22.67 1.62 -2.77
C GLY A 60 21.58 2.38 -3.52
N SER A 61 20.96 1.80 -4.55
CA SER A 61 19.83 2.42 -5.25
C SER A 61 18.64 2.54 -4.30
N ILE A 62 17.86 3.60 -4.50
CA ILE A 62 16.71 3.93 -3.64
C ILE A 62 15.43 3.78 -4.45
N LEU A 63 14.50 2.99 -3.91
CA LEU A 63 13.16 2.85 -4.43
C LEU A 63 12.15 3.47 -3.45
N THR A 64 11.30 4.31 -3.99
CA THR A 64 10.13 4.85 -3.30
C THR A 64 8.86 4.39 -4.01
N GLU A 65 7.69 4.81 -3.54
CA GLU A 65 6.38 4.41 -4.05
C GLU A 65 6.08 2.91 -3.89
N SER A 66 5.16 2.57 -3.02
CA SER A 66 4.79 1.17 -2.74
C SER A 66 4.54 0.36 -4.02
N ALA A 67 3.84 0.94 -5.00
CA ALA A 67 3.56 0.27 -6.26
C ALA A 67 4.84 -0.05 -7.04
N ALA A 68 5.79 0.91 -7.12
CA ALA A 68 7.06 0.72 -7.83
C ALA A 68 7.94 -0.33 -7.14
N ILE A 69 7.97 -0.32 -5.80
CA ILE A 69 8.71 -1.33 -5.03
C ILE A 69 8.15 -2.73 -5.27
N LEU A 70 6.81 -2.88 -5.24
CA LEU A 70 6.17 -4.17 -5.48
C LEU A 70 6.38 -4.68 -6.92
N ILE A 71 6.35 -3.78 -7.89
CA ILE A 71 6.66 -4.09 -9.30
C ILE A 71 8.12 -4.56 -9.41
N HIS A 72 9.06 -3.83 -8.82
CA HIS A 72 10.46 -4.19 -8.84
C HIS A 72 10.68 -5.58 -8.24
N LEU A 73 10.15 -5.85 -7.05
CA LEU A 73 10.28 -7.15 -6.39
C LEU A 73 9.69 -8.29 -7.22
N GLY A 74 8.52 -8.07 -7.84
CA GLY A 74 7.89 -9.08 -8.69
C GLY A 74 8.65 -9.35 -10.01
N LEU A 75 9.38 -8.37 -10.53
CA LEU A 75 10.22 -8.52 -11.72
C LEU A 75 11.58 -9.14 -11.39
N ALA A 76 12.19 -8.74 -10.27
CA ALA A 76 13.47 -9.25 -9.81
C ALA A 76 13.39 -10.70 -9.29
N HIS A 77 12.21 -11.09 -8.76
CA HIS A 77 11.95 -12.41 -8.18
C HIS A 77 10.71 -13.07 -8.80
N PRO A 78 10.75 -13.45 -10.09
CA PRO A 78 9.59 -14.00 -10.80
C PRO A 78 9.05 -15.30 -10.19
N GLU A 79 9.89 -16.08 -9.54
CA GLU A 79 9.53 -17.31 -8.82
C GLU A 79 8.60 -17.05 -7.62
N SER A 80 8.62 -15.84 -7.05
CA SER A 80 7.76 -15.43 -5.94
C SER A 80 6.27 -15.43 -6.32
N GLY A 81 5.96 -15.24 -7.62
CA GLY A 81 4.60 -15.10 -8.11
C GLY A 81 3.93 -13.78 -7.71
N LEU A 82 4.70 -12.79 -7.24
CA LEU A 82 4.20 -11.44 -6.96
C LEU A 82 3.57 -10.79 -8.18
N LEU A 83 4.17 -11.01 -9.36
CA LEU A 83 3.62 -10.61 -10.65
C LEU A 83 3.42 -11.84 -11.55
N ALA A 84 2.44 -11.76 -12.44
CA ALA A 84 2.19 -12.80 -13.43
C ALA A 84 3.35 -12.93 -14.42
N SER A 85 3.65 -14.16 -14.84
CA SER A 85 4.61 -14.43 -15.91
C SER A 85 4.05 -14.04 -17.28
N ASP A 86 2.74 -14.20 -17.50
CA ASP A 86 2.06 -13.74 -18.70
C ASP A 86 2.11 -12.23 -18.85
N PRO A 87 2.61 -11.68 -19.96
CA PRO A 87 2.77 -10.22 -20.14
C PRO A 87 1.46 -9.44 -20.08
N ALA A 88 0.34 -9.99 -20.60
CA ALA A 88 -0.94 -9.30 -20.60
C ALA A 88 -1.53 -9.24 -19.20
N ALA A 89 -1.53 -10.35 -18.45
CA ALA A 89 -1.95 -10.39 -17.05
C ALA A 89 -1.08 -9.48 -16.18
N ARG A 90 0.24 -9.51 -16.36
CA ARG A 90 1.18 -8.63 -15.65
C ARG A 90 0.89 -7.15 -15.90
N ALA A 91 0.60 -6.78 -17.16
CA ALA A 91 0.24 -5.40 -17.48
C ALA A 91 -1.02 -4.93 -16.72
N GLN A 92 -2.04 -5.80 -16.57
CA GLN A 92 -3.24 -5.47 -15.78
C GLN A 92 -2.93 -5.37 -14.27
N GLN A 93 -2.06 -6.21 -13.75
CA GLN A 93 -1.61 -6.10 -12.36
C GLN A 93 -0.86 -4.79 -12.12
N ILE A 94 0.08 -4.42 -13.00
CA ILE A 94 0.80 -3.14 -12.93
C ILE A 94 -0.17 -1.96 -13.03
N ARG A 95 -1.14 -2.02 -13.95
CA ARG A 95 -2.20 -1.00 -14.06
C ARG A 95 -2.94 -0.84 -12.74
N GLY A 96 -3.29 -1.95 -12.07
CA GLY A 96 -3.98 -1.92 -10.77
C GLY A 96 -3.12 -1.34 -9.65
N LEU A 97 -1.83 -1.70 -9.59
CA LEU A 97 -0.86 -1.15 -8.62
C LEU A 97 -0.72 0.37 -8.78
N VAL A 98 -0.54 0.83 -10.01
CA VAL A 98 -0.45 2.27 -10.34
C VAL A 98 -1.76 2.98 -10.04
N TYR A 99 -2.92 2.35 -10.34
CA TYR A 99 -4.23 2.92 -10.00
C TYR A 99 -4.36 3.20 -8.50
N ILE A 100 -4.01 2.23 -7.66
CA ILE A 100 -4.08 2.38 -6.19
C ILE A 100 -3.16 3.51 -5.73
N GLY A 101 -1.91 3.54 -6.19
CA GLY A 101 -0.93 4.56 -5.83
C GLY A 101 -1.39 5.97 -6.24
N ALA A 102 -1.77 6.14 -7.50
CA ALA A 102 -2.11 7.45 -8.06
C ALA A 102 -3.47 7.99 -7.62
N ASN A 103 -4.44 7.13 -7.32
CA ASN A 103 -5.80 7.55 -7.02
C ASN A 103 -6.19 7.35 -5.55
N CYS A 104 -6.03 6.13 -5.01
CA CYS A 104 -6.48 5.85 -3.65
C CYS A 104 -5.54 6.47 -2.60
N TYR A 105 -4.23 6.35 -2.76
CA TYR A 105 -3.27 6.96 -1.85
C TYR A 105 -3.32 8.47 -1.84
N ALA A 106 -3.51 9.11 -3.00
CA ALA A 106 -3.67 10.55 -3.09
C ALA A 106 -4.86 11.06 -2.25
N GLY A 107 -5.98 10.33 -2.28
CA GLY A 107 -7.14 10.62 -1.44
C GLY A 107 -6.86 10.56 0.05
N ILE A 108 -6.05 9.59 0.49
CA ILE A 108 -5.62 9.47 1.89
C ILE A 108 -4.74 10.66 2.30
N GLY A 109 -3.86 11.11 1.40
CA GLY A 109 -3.04 12.30 1.66
C GLY A 109 -3.86 13.56 1.95
N ILE A 110 -5.01 13.74 1.29
CA ILE A 110 -5.93 14.87 1.56
C ILE A 110 -6.65 14.67 2.91
N LEU A 111 -6.98 13.43 3.28
CA LEU A 111 -7.63 13.12 4.55
C LEU A 111 -6.71 13.39 5.75
N ASP A 112 -5.46 12.96 5.65
CA ASP A 112 -4.52 12.99 6.76
C ASP A 112 -3.79 14.35 6.87
N TYR A 113 -3.56 15.03 5.73
CA TYR A 113 -2.75 16.25 5.63
C TYR A 113 -3.42 17.32 4.74
N PRO A 114 -4.64 17.77 5.06
CA PRO A 114 -5.36 18.78 4.26
C PRO A 114 -4.59 20.10 4.11
N GLU A 115 -3.74 20.45 5.10
CA GLU A 115 -2.88 21.65 5.08
C GLU A 115 -1.84 21.64 3.95
N ARG A 116 -1.51 20.49 3.39
CA ARG A 116 -0.62 20.40 2.21
C ARG A 116 -1.30 20.84 0.91
N TRP A 117 -2.64 20.91 0.93
CA TRP A 117 -3.46 21.18 -0.25
C TRP A 117 -4.16 22.54 -0.16
N TYR A 118 -4.37 23.05 1.05
CA TYR A 118 -4.98 24.32 1.31
C TYR A 118 -4.24 25.01 2.47
N PRO A 119 -3.59 26.17 2.23
CA PRO A 119 -2.82 26.85 3.27
C PRO A 119 -3.74 27.34 4.41
N ASP A 120 -3.34 27.05 5.64
CA ASP A 120 -4.01 27.46 6.86
C ASP A 120 -5.55 27.23 6.87
N PRO A 121 -6.02 25.97 6.63
CA PRO A 121 -7.45 25.70 6.62
C PRO A 121 -8.02 25.89 8.02
N ASP A 122 -9.09 26.68 8.15
CA ASP A 122 -9.89 26.67 9.35
C ASP A 122 -10.60 25.31 9.55
N ASP A 123 -11.23 25.12 10.70
CA ASP A 123 -11.88 23.84 11.03
C ASP A 123 -13.02 23.48 10.07
N ALA A 124 -13.73 24.44 9.53
CA ALA A 124 -14.83 24.20 8.58
C ALA A 124 -14.27 23.74 7.22
N VAL A 125 -13.25 24.42 6.70
CA VAL A 125 -12.55 24.06 5.48
C VAL A 125 -11.89 22.68 5.63
N ARG A 126 -11.18 22.44 6.75
CA ARG A 126 -10.55 21.15 7.03
C ARG A 126 -11.56 20.01 7.00
N LYS A 127 -12.68 20.15 7.72
CA LYS A 127 -13.77 19.15 7.73
C LYS A 127 -14.38 18.92 6.34
N ALA A 128 -14.60 20.00 5.58
CA ALA A 128 -15.14 19.89 4.23
C ALA A 128 -14.18 19.14 3.28
N MET A 129 -12.89 19.46 3.32
CA MET A 129 -11.86 18.76 2.55
C MET A 129 -11.79 17.27 2.91
N GLN A 130 -11.77 16.95 4.20
CA GLN A 130 -11.75 15.57 4.66
C GLN A 130 -13.01 14.80 4.26
N ALA A 131 -14.19 15.41 4.37
CA ALA A 131 -15.45 14.79 3.94
C ALA A 131 -15.45 14.49 2.44
N ARG A 132 -15.04 15.47 1.61
CA ARG A 132 -14.96 15.30 0.16
C ARG A 132 -13.86 14.30 -0.24
N GLY A 133 -12.70 14.35 0.38
CA GLY A 133 -11.59 13.41 0.17
C GLY A 133 -12.02 11.98 0.49
N ARG A 134 -12.75 11.76 1.59
CA ARG A 134 -13.30 10.45 1.98
C ARG A 134 -14.32 9.94 0.96
N ALA A 135 -15.27 10.77 0.57
CA ALA A 135 -16.26 10.39 -0.44
C ALA A 135 -15.57 10.00 -1.75
N ARG A 136 -14.59 10.79 -2.20
CA ARG A 136 -13.83 10.50 -3.42
C ARG A 136 -13.01 9.21 -3.30
N LEU A 137 -12.39 8.94 -2.16
CA LEU A 137 -11.67 7.70 -1.91
C LEU A 137 -12.61 6.48 -2.02
N HIS A 138 -13.81 6.58 -1.46
CA HIS A 138 -14.80 5.50 -1.55
C HIS A 138 -15.27 5.26 -2.99
N GLU A 139 -15.54 6.33 -3.76
CA GLU A 139 -15.84 6.23 -5.20
C GLU A 139 -14.73 5.51 -5.97
N LEU A 140 -13.46 5.90 -5.73
CA LEU A 140 -12.30 5.31 -6.41
C LEU A 140 -12.11 3.83 -6.08
N TRP A 141 -12.37 3.42 -4.84
CA TRP A 141 -12.36 2.01 -4.47
C TRP A 141 -13.50 1.21 -5.09
N GLN A 142 -14.69 1.79 -5.26
CA GLN A 142 -15.79 1.13 -5.97
C GLN A 142 -15.44 0.92 -7.44
N ILE A 143 -14.90 1.95 -8.10
CA ILE A 143 -14.42 1.86 -9.49
C ILE A 143 -13.32 0.79 -9.60
N PHE A 144 -12.37 0.75 -8.64
CA PHE A 144 -11.33 -0.27 -8.61
C PHE A 144 -11.94 -1.68 -8.53
N ALA A 145 -12.86 -1.90 -7.60
CA ALA A 145 -13.51 -3.21 -7.42
C ALA A 145 -14.27 -3.68 -8.68
N ASP A 146 -14.86 -2.72 -9.44
CA ASP A 146 -15.58 -3.02 -10.69
C ASP A 146 -14.62 -3.29 -11.87
N GLN A 147 -13.46 -2.64 -11.90
CA GLN A 147 -12.51 -2.74 -13.02
C GLN A 147 -11.43 -3.83 -12.85
N PHE A 148 -11.22 -4.32 -11.65
CA PHE A 148 -10.21 -5.34 -11.34
C PHE A 148 -10.87 -6.57 -10.69
N PRO A 149 -11.57 -7.41 -11.48
CA PRO A 149 -12.21 -8.62 -10.97
C PRO A 149 -11.16 -9.64 -10.49
N ALA A 150 -11.43 -10.28 -9.36
CA ALA A 150 -10.57 -11.32 -8.81
C ALA A 150 -10.96 -12.71 -9.35
N THR A 151 -9.95 -13.52 -9.76
CA THR A 151 -10.15 -14.90 -10.26
C THR A 151 -9.01 -15.84 -9.83
N PRO A 152 -8.96 -16.39 -8.63
CA PRO A 152 -9.69 -16.02 -7.39
C PRO A 152 -9.10 -14.81 -6.66
N TRP A 153 -7.90 -14.32 -7.06
CA TRP A 153 -7.19 -13.18 -6.51
C TRP A 153 -7.13 -12.04 -7.53
N LEU A 154 -6.86 -10.83 -7.10
CA LEU A 154 -6.60 -9.69 -7.99
C LEU A 154 -5.40 -9.93 -8.90
N SER A 155 -4.42 -10.67 -8.38
CA SER A 155 -3.23 -11.09 -9.13
C SER A 155 -3.43 -12.38 -9.93
N GLY A 156 -4.65 -12.90 -10.07
CA GLY A 156 -4.98 -14.10 -10.85
C GLY A 156 -5.06 -15.36 -10.00
N ALA A 157 -4.38 -16.44 -10.40
CA ALA A 157 -4.46 -17.74 -9.74
C ALA A 157 -3.84 -17.78 -8.35
N ARG A 158 -2.94 -16.85 -8.02
CA ARG A 158 -2.24 -16.75 -6.73
C ARG A 158 -2.36 -15.34 -6.19
N LEU A 159 -2.34 -15.22 -4.86
CA LEU A 159 -2.17 -13.93 -4.20
C LEU A 159 -0.81 -13.33 -4.60
N GLY A 160 -0.80 -12.06 -5.00
CA GLY A 160 0.40 -11.38 -5.45
C GLY A 160 0.41 -9.90 -5.05
N ALA A 161 1.23 -9.13 -5.76
CA ALA A 161 1.49 -7.72 -5.42
C ALA A 161 0.23 -6.86 -5.38
N LEU A 162 -0.70 -7.05 -6.33
CA LEU A 162 -1.92 -6.26 -6.39
C LEU A 162 -2.86 -6.54 -5.21
N ASP A 163 -2.95 -7.80 -4.78
CA ASP A 163 -3.71 -8.20 -3.59
C ASP A 163 -3.14 -7.55 -2.33
N ILE A 164 -1.81 -7.63 -2.17
CA ILE A 164 -1.09 -7.08 -1.02
C ILE A 164 -1.32 -5.56 -0.90
N LEU A 165 -1.16 -4.83 -2.01
CA LEU A 165 -1.33 -3.39 -1.99
C LEU A 165 -2.79 -3.00 -1.74
N ALA A 166 -3.75 -3.68 -2.38
CA ALA A 166 -5.18 -3.45 -2.16
C ALA A 166 -5.57 -3.69 -0.70
N ALA A 167 -5.13 -4.82 -0.11
CA ALA A 167 -5.42 -5.14 1.28
C ALA A 167 -4.78 -4.15 2.27
N THR A 168 -3.62 -3.59 1.93
CA THR A 168 -2.95 -2.58 2.75
C THR A 168 -3.68 -1.24 2.68
N VAL A 169 -3.84 -0.69 1.47
CA VAL A 169 -4.33 0.68 1.27
C VAL A 169 -5.81 0.84 1.59
N SER A 170 -6.61 -0.22 1.42
CA SER A 170 -8.04 -0.20 1.78
C SER A 170 -8.31 -0.08 3.28
N ARG A 171 -7.29 -0.18 4.15
CA ARG A 171 -7.47 -0.06 5.61
C ARG A 171 -7.78 1.35 6.07
N TRP A 172 -7.43 2.36 5.28
CA TRP A 172 -7.56 3.76 5.66
C TRP A 172 -8.82 4.42 5.10
N GLY A 173 -9.17 5.56 5.68
CA GLY A 173 -10.26 6.41 5.23
C GLY A 173 -11.65 5.79 5.31
N GLY A 174 -11.84 4.67 6.02
CA GLY A 174 -13.12 3.97 6.12
C GLY A 174 -13.48 3.18 4.85
N ALA A 175 -12.52 2.96 3.93
CA ALA A 175 -12.77 2.33 2.63
C ALA A 175 -13.35 0.92 2.77
N ARG A 176 -12.84 0.09 3.70
CA ARG A 176 -13.35 -1.28 3.91
C ARG A 176 -14.82 -1.32 4.34
N SER A 177 -15.23 -0.41 5.24
CA SER A 177 -16.62 -0.31 5.67
C SER A 177 -17.55 0.11 4.53
N ALA A 178 -17.10 1.07 3.69
CA ALA A 178 -17.83 1.50 2.51
C ALA A 178 -17.93 0.38 1.46
N LEU A 179 -16.85 -0.36 1.25
CA LEU A 179 -16.82 -1.51 0.34
C LEU A 179 -17.70 -2.67 0.84
N ALA A 180 -17.75 -2.91 2.14
CA ALA A 180 -18.64 -3.94 2.71
C ALA A 180 -20.12 -3.67 2.39
N GLN A 181 -20.50 -2.40 2.31
CA GLN A 181 -21.86 -1.98 1.97
C GLN A 181 -22.10 -1.99 0.44
N SER A 182 -21.14 -1.50 -0.34
CA SER A 182 -21.34 -1.25 -1.78
C SER A 182 -20.80 -2.34 -2.70
N ARG A 183 -19.79 -3.11 -2.27
CA ARG A 183 -19.10 -4.18 -3.03
C ARG A 183 -18.75 -5.35 -2.10
N PRO A 184 -19.74 -6.05 -1.53
CA PRO A 184 -19.53 -7.07 -0.49
C PRO A 184 -18.61 -8.22 -0.94
N GLN A 185 -18.62 -8.58 -2.21
CA GLN A 185 -17.73 -9.62 -2.76
C GLN A 185 -16.27 -9.17 -2.72
N PHE A 186 -16.00 -7.90 -3.04
CA PHE A 186 -14.66 -7.34 -2.96
C PHE A 186 -14.20 -7.19 -1.49
N ALA A 187 -15.09 -6.79 -0.60
CA ALA A 187 -14.80 -6.77 0.83
C ALA A 187 -14.47 -8.17 1.38
N ALA A 188 -15.19 -9.21 0.94
CA ALA A 188 -14.90 -10.59 1.29
C ALA A 188 -13.53 -11.04 0.75
N LEU A 189 -13.15 -10.62 -0.46
CA LEU A 189 -11.81 -10.85 -1.00
C LEU A 189 -10.72 -10.24 -0.10
N LEU A 190 -10.87 -8.98 0.31
CA LEU A 190 -9.92 -8.33 1.23
C LEU A 190 -9.80 -9.11 2.54
N GLY A 191 -10.91 -9.62 3.07
CA GLY A 191 -10.91 -10.50 4.25
C GLY A 191 -10.15 -11.82 4.03
N ARG A 192 -10.27 -12.43 2.84
CA ARG A 192 -9.49 -13.64 2.50
C ARG A 192 -7.99 -13.34 2.40
N ILE A 193 -7.62 -12.19 1.82
CA ILE A 193 -6.22 -11.76 1.77
C ILE A 193 -5.66 -11.61 3.19
N ASP A 194 -6.43 -11.01 4.09
CA ASP A 194 -5.96 -10.76 5.47
C ASP A 194 -5.60 -12.02 6.25
N VAL A 195 -6.21 -13.13 5.94
CA VAL A 195 -5.96 -14.43 6.61
C VAL A 195 -5.06 -15.38 5.82
N ASP A 196 -4.62 -14.99 4.63
CA ASP A 196 -3.70 -15.82 3.84
C ASP A 196 -2.37 -16.00 4.59
N PRO A 197 -1.88 -17.23 4.76
CA PRO A 197 -0.71 -17.53 5.58
C PRO A 197 0.58 -16.83 5.11
N ARG A 198 0.65 -16.36 3.85
CA ARG A 198 1.82 -15.65 3.31
C ARG A 198 1.89 -14.19 3.77
N VAL A 199 0.77 -13.58 4.14
CA VAL A 199 0.70 -12.17 4.55
C VAL A 199 0.24 -11.98 5.99
N ALA A 200 -0.53 -12.91 6.55
CA ALA A 200 -1.08 -12.81 7.89
C ALA A 200 -0.01 -12.54 8.98
N PRO A 201 1.20 -13.15 8.94
CA PRO A 201 2.25 -12.84 9.92
C PRO A 201 2.71 -11.38 9.87
N VAL A 202 2.79 -10.79 8.67
CA VAL A 202 3.14 -9.37 8.49
C VAL A 202 2.01 -8.49 9.02
N TRP A 203 0.77 -8.82 8.70
CA TRP A 203 -0.39 -8.07 9.22
C TRP A 203 -0.46 -8.10 10.74
N ALA A 204 -0.12 -9.23 11.38
CA ALA A 204 -0.08 -9.34 12.83
C ALA A 204 0.98 -8.42 13.47
N ARG A 205 2.11 -8.19 12.80
CA ARG A 205 3.14 -7.24 13.26
C ARG A 205 2.67 -5.78 13.11
N HIS A 206 2.01 -5.46 11.99
CA HIS A 206 1.54 -4.11 11.68
C HIS A 206 0.25 -3.72 12.40
N TRP A 207 -0.68 -4.63 12.52
CA TRP A 207 -2.00 -4.44 13.14
C TRP A 207 -2.27 -5.57 14.13
N PRO A 208 -1.55 -5.60 15.29
CA PRO A 208 -1.79 -6.62 16.31
C PRO A 208 -3.24 -6.53 16.80
N LYS A 209 -3.86 -7.69 17.00
CA LYS A 209 -5.16 -7.73 17.68
C LYS A 209 -4.95 -7.29 19.11
N PRO A 210 -5.90 -6.51 19.68
CA PRO A 210 -5.84 -6.10 21.08
C PRO A 210 -5.87 -7.28 22.02
#